data_75b5e6db743578916855cd2290b137c6
#
_entry.id   75b5e6db743578916855cd2290b137c6
#
_cell.length_a   1.000
_cell.length_b   1.000
_cell.length_c   1.000
_cell.angle_alpha   90.00
_cell.angle_beta   90.00
_cell.angle_gamma   90.00
#
_symmetry.space_group_name_H-M   'P 1'
#
loop_
_entity.id
_entity.type
_entity.pdbx_description
1 polymer ?
#
loop_
_entity_poly.entity_id
_entity_poly.type
_entity_poly.pdbx_seq_one_letter_code
_entity_poly.pdbx_strand_id
1 'polypeptide(L)'
;MNRIKQIWEKGPDNYILPFLWMHGASDEKKKRMVEVIYESGARAVCLEARPHPDFAGSLWWHDVEVILEEAKEKDMKIWILDDAHFPTGLANGAAEHAPEKLKRICLTEQHMDILGPVPDLYVN
;
A
#
# COMPACT_ATOMS: atom_id res chain seq x y z
N MET A 1 -11.89 -30.93 9.22
CA MET A 1 -10.59 -30.97 9.89
C MET A 1 -10.44 -29.73 10.76
N ASN A 2 -10.03 -29.86 12.01
CA ASN A 2 -9.97 -28.70 12.92
C ASN A 2 -8.78 -27.79 12.53
N ARG A 3 -9.07 -26.54 12.12
CA ARG A 3 -8.07 -25.56 11.65
C ARG A 3 -7.00 -25.24 12.71
N ILE A 4 -7.39 -25.23 13.99
CA ILE A 4 -6.46 -25.01 15.10
C ILE A 4 -5.42 -26.15 15.18
N LYS A 5 -5.85 -27.40 14.99
CA LYS A 5 -4.97 -28.56 14.97
C LYS A 5 -3.96 -28.49 13.82
N GLN A 6 -4.41 -28.05 12.64
CA GLN A 6 -3.52 -27.85 11.48
C GLN A 6 -2.44 -26.80 11.74
N ILE A 7 -2.81 -25.67 12.35
CA ILE A 7 -1.85 -24.60 12.70
C ILE A 7 -0.83 -25.11 13.70
N TRP A 8 -1.30 -25.87 14.71
CA TRP A 8 -0.43 -26.44 15.74
C TRP A 8 0.57 -27.46 15.18
N GLU A 9 0.12 -28.30 14.25
CA GLU A 9 0.94 -29.36 13.65
C GLU A 9 1.90 -28.85 12.56
N LYS A 10 1.46 -27.85 11.77
CA LYS A 10 2.22 -27.32 10.64
C LYS A 10 3.11 -26.12 10.98
N GLY A 11 2.94 -25.54 12.17
CA GLY A 11 3.68 -24.36 12.58
C GLY A 11 3.18 -23.06 11.94
N PRO A 12 4.00 -22.00 11.97
CA PRO A 12 3.64 -20.70 11.46
C PRO A 12 3.28 -20.72 9.97
N ASP A 13 2.30 -19.90 9.60
CA ASP A 13 1.86 -19.70 8.22
C ASP A 13 1.63 -18.18 8.02
N ASN A 14 1.29 -17.76 6.80
CA ASN A 14 1.09 -16.35 6.43
C ASN A 14 -0.25 -15.76 6.91
N TYR A 15 -0.63 -16.02 8.14
CA TYR A 15 -1.84 -15.46 8.75
C TYR A 15 -1.65 -14.01 9.24
N ILE A 16 -0.41 -13.60 9.48
CA ILE A 16 -0.05 -12.27 9.94
C ILE A 16 0.75 -11.62 8.81
N LEU A 17 0.34 -10.41 8.44
CA LEU A 17 0.96 -9.60 7.40
C LEU A 17 1.40 -8.26 8.01
N PRO A 18 2.56 -8.19 8.65
CA PRO A 18 3.09 -6.94 9.19
C PRO A 18 3.46 -5.98 8.07
N PHE A 19 3.35 -4.67 8.33
CA PHE A 19 3.90 -3.65 7.45
C PHE A 19 5.40 -3.48 7.71
N LEU A 20 6.18 -3.46 6.65
CA LEU A 20 7.57 -3.07 6.65
C LEU A 20 7.69 -1.68 6.02
N TRP A 21 7.95 -0.68 6.83
CA TRP A 21 8.15 0.70 6.34
C TRP A 21 9.54 0.84 5.74
N MET A 22 9.57 1.11 4.46
CA MET A 22 10.79 1.24 3.69
C MET A 22 11.23 2.72 3.64
N HIS A 23 12.43 2.97 4.14
CA HIS A 23 13.01 4.31 4.28
C HIS A 23 14.31 4.48 3.49
N GLY A 24 14.61 3.60 2.53
CA GLY A 24 15.90 3.60 1.84
C GLY A 24 17.08 3.18 2.75
N ALA A 25 16.86 2.19 3.60
CA ALA A 25 17.93 1.63 4.46
C ALA A 25 18.97 0.86 3.64
N SER A 26 20.15 0.55 4.24
CA SER A 26 21.15 -0.30 3.59
C SER A 26 20.62 -1.72 3.35
N ASP A 27 21.23 -2.43 2.39
CA ASP A 27 20.83 -3.77 2.01
C ASP A 27 20.92 -4.75 3.18
N GLU A 28 21.98 -4.66 3.98
CA GLU A 28 22.16 -5.49 5.18
C GLU A 28 21.04 -5.26 6.19
N LYS A 29 20.63 -4.01 6.37
CA LYS A 29 19.52 -3.67 7.29
C LYS A 29 18.19 -4.20 6.78
N LYS A 30 17.92 -4.09 5.47
CA LYS A 30 16.71 -4.64 4.85
C LYS A 30 16.63 -6.16 5.04
N LYS A 31 17.72 -6.88 4.75
CA LYS A 31 17.80 -8.33 4.97
C LYS A 31 17.56 -8.70 6.43
N ARG A 32 18.21 -7.99 7.36
CA ARG A 32 18.01 -8.23 8.79
C ARG A 32 16.55 -7.97 9.23
N MET A 33 15.87 -6.97 8.65
CA MET A 33 14.46 -6.70 8.95
C MET A 33 13.56 -7.87 8.51
N VAL A 34 13.77 -8.43 7.32
CA VAL A 34 13.04 -9.62 6.85
C VAL A 34 13.30 -10.82 7.76
N GLU A 35 14.56 -11.03 8.15
CA GLU A 35 14.95 -12.09 9.08
C GLU A 35 14.22 -11.98 10.42
N VAL A 36 14.19 -10.78 11.02
CA VAL A 36 13.49 -10.54 12.30
C VAL A 36 11.99 -10.82 12.16
N ILE A 37 11.38 -10.42 11.04
CA ILE A 37 9.97 -10.72 10.77
C ILE A 37 9.76 -12.24 10.69
N TYR A 38 10.62 -12.94 9.99
CA TYR A 38 10.58 -14.40 9.89
C TYR A 38 10.75 -15.09 11.25
N GLU A 39 11.73 -14.65 12.06
CA GLU A 39 11.98 -15.16 13.40
C GLU A 39 10.80 -14.93 14.35
N SER A 40 10.03 -13.86 14.15
CA SER A 40 8.80 -13.59 14.91
C SER A 40 7.64 -14.54 14.60
N GLY A 41 7.80 -15.40 13.59
CA GLY A 41 6.79 -16.37 13.16
C GLY A 41 5.90 -15.90 12.00
N ALA A 42 6.04 -14.66 11.51
CA ALA A 42 5.33 -14.22 10.31
C ALA A 42 5.91 -14.88 9.05
N ARG A 43 5.07 -15.16 8.08
CA ARG A 43 5.43 -15.78 6.79
C ARG A 43 5.02 -14.93 5.60
N ALA A 44 4.63 -13.69 5.88
CA ALA A 44 4.32 -12.69 4.88
C ALA A 44 4.67 -11.32 5.41
N VAL A 45 4.90 -10.34 4.52
CA VAL A 45 5.16 -8.96 4.86
C VAL A 45 4.61 -8.04 3.77
N CYS A 46 4.09 -6.88 4.17
CA CYS A 46 3.65 -5.84 3.25
C CYS A 46 4.67 -4.70 3.23
N LEU A 47 5.23 -4.42 2.06
CA LEU A 47 6.17 -3.32 1.86
C LEU A 47 5.39 -2.03 1.67
N GLU A 48 5.71 -1.03 2.49
CA GLU A 48 5.09 0.29 2.45
C GLU A 48 6.17 1.37 2.34
N ALA A 49 6.06 2.22 1.34
CA ALA A 49 6.93 3.39 1.18
C ALA A 49 6.50 4.51 2.13
N ARG A 50 7.09 4.56 3.35
CA ARG A 50 6.67 5.56 4.33
C ARG A 50 7.81 6.04 5.24
N PRO A 51 8.46 7.12 4.92
CA PRO A 51 8.64 7.70 3.60
C PRO A 51 9.80 7.02 2.86
N HIS A 52 9.61 6.63 1.61
CA HIS A 52 10.71 6.19 0.77
C HIS A 52 11.20 7.36 -0.11
N PRO A 53 12.53 7.62 -0.21
CA PRO A 53 13.06 8.80 -0.92
C PRO A 53 12.83 8.76 -2.43
N ASP A 54 12.60 7.56 -2.99
CA ASP A 54 12.46 7.34 -4.44
C ASP A 54 11.38 6.30 -4.73
N PHE A 55 10.16 6.49 -4.19
CA PHE A 55 9.05 5.55 -4.42
C PHE A 55 8.74 5.40 -5.91
N ALA A 56 8.62 4.15 -6.36
CA ALA A 56 8.44 3.73 -7.75
C ALA A 56 9.63 4.07 -8.68
N GLY A 57 10.71 4.66 -8.19
CA GLY A 57 11.95 4.88 -8.92
C GLY A 57 12.94 3.71 -8.79
N SER A 58 14.16 3.91 -9.29
CA SER A 58 15.17 2.86 -9.36
C SER A 58 15.61 2.36 -7.98
N LEU A 59 15.73 3.25 -6.99
CA LEU A 59 16.11 2.87 -5.63
C LEU A 59 15.01 2.04 -4.96
N TRP A 60 13.73 2.39 -5.17
CA TRP A 60 12.61 1.61 -4.66
C TRP A 60 12.64 0.18 -5.19
N TRP A 61 12.82 0.02 -6.50
CA TRP A 61 12.84 -1.31 -7.11
C TRP A 61 14.05 -2.12 -6.70
N HIS A 62 15.22 -1.50 -6.53
CA HIS A 62 16.38 -2.16 -5.94
C HIS A 62 16.07 -2.65 -4.50
N ASP A 63 15.46 -1.81 -3.67
CA ASP A 63 15.10 -2.16 -2.30
C ASP A 63 14.09 -3.32 -2.25
N VAL A 64 13.11 -3.31 -3.16
CA VAL A 64 12.17 -4.42 -3.30
C VAL A 64 12.86 -5.72 -3.72
N GLU A 65 13.81 -5.66 -4.67
CA GLU A 65 14.56 -6.84 -5.12
C GLU A 65 15.37 -7.45 -3.99
N VAL A 66 16.09 -6.64 -3.21
CA VAL A 66 16.88 -7.12 -2.06
C VAL A 66 15.99 -7.85 -1.04
N ILE A 67 14.82 -7.28 -0.74
CA ILE A 67 13.87 -7.88 0.20
C ILE A 67 13.25 -9.16 -0.38
N LEU A 68 12.95 -9.15 -1.68
CA LEU A 68 12.35 -10.30 -2.36
C LEU A 68 13.29 -11.50 -2.42
N GLU A 69 14.58 -11.27 -2.63
CA GLU A 69 15.59 -12.35 -2.61
C GLU A 69 15.66 -12.99 -1.22
N GLU A 70 15.79 -12.19 -0.18
CA GLU A 70 15.82 -12.67 1.21
C GLU A 70 14.52 -13.40 1.61
N ALA A 71 13.36 -12.89 1.16
CA ALA A 71 12.06 -13.50 1.42
C ALA A 71 11.90 -14.86 0.70
N LYS A 72 12.42 -14.99 -0.52
CA LYS A 72 12.43 -16.27 -1.27
C LYS A 72 13.20 -17.37 -0.55
N GLU A 73 14.35 -17.06 0.01
CA GLU A 73 15.14 -18.03 0.78
C GLU A 73 14.37 -18.58 2.00
N LYS A 74 13.41 -17.80 2.52
CA LYS A 74 12.61 -18.13 3.70
C LYS A 74 11.17 -18.59 3.38
N ASP A 75 10.84 -18.76 2.09
CA ASP A 75 9.48 -19.07 1.61
C ASP A 75 8.42 -18.08 2.16
N MET A 76 8.78 -16.80 2.27
CA MET A 76 7.88 -15.72 2.69
C MET A 76 7.16 -15.11 1.50
N LYS A 77 5.93 -14.63 1.73
CA LYS A 77 5.16 -13.87 0.75
C LYS A 77 5.37 -12.38 0.92
N ILE A 78 5.50 -11.69 -0.21
CA ILE A 78 5.64 -10.23 -0.24
C ILE A 78 4.37 -9.62 -0.84
N TRP A 79 3.87 -8.59 -0.19
CA TRP A 79 2.84 -7.70 -0.68
C TRP A 79 3.42 -6.30 -0.83
N ILE A 80 2.95 -5.54 -1.77
CA ILE A 80 3.38 -4.16 -2.00
C ILE A 80 2.17 -3.26 -1.88
N LEU A 81 2.29 -2.22 -1.05
CA LEU A 81 1.31 -1.15 -1.01
C LEU A 81 1.51 -0.25 -2.24
N ASP A 82 0.42 0.09 -2.91
CA ASP A 82 0.42 0.75 -4.23
C ASP A 82 0.66 2.27 -4.21
N ASP A 83 0.90 2.86 -3.03
CA ASP A 83 1.09 4.30 -2.89
C ASP A 83 2.24 4.67 -1.93
N ALA A 84 2.81 5.87 -2.14
CA ALA A 84 3.84 6.44 -1.28
C ALA A 84 3.31 6.86 0.09
N HIS A 85 2.01 7.12 0.19
CA HIS A 85 1.34 7.62 1.39
C HIS A 85 -0.05 7.01 1.54
N PHE A 86 -0.57 7.09 2.74
CA PHE A 86 -1.97 6.77 3.02
C PHE A 86 -2.82 8.06 3.01
N PRO A 87 -4.05 8.06 2.46
CA PRO A 87 -4.76 6.92 1.87
C PRO A 87 -4.23 6.52 0.49
N THR A 88 -4.39 5.25 0.15
CA THR A 88 -4.02 4.70 -1.17
C THR A 88 -5.03 5.07 -2.24
N GLY A 89 -4.70 4.83 -3.52
CA GLY A 89 -5.56 5.09 -4.67
C GLY A 89 -5.15 6.30 -5.51
N LEU A 90 -4.05 6.97 -5.14
CA LEU A 90 -3.49 8.08 -5.92
C LEU A 90 -2.50 7.61 -6.98
N ALA A 91 -2.07 6.35 -6.90
CA ALA A 91 -1.10 5.71 -7.81
C ALA A 91 0.15 6.60 -8.01
N ASN A 92 0.76 7.04 -6.89
CA ASN A 92 1.91 7.95 -6.89
C ASN A 92 1.67 9.25 -7.70
N GLY A 93 0.46 9.81 -7.61
CA GLY A 93 0.06 11.03 -8.32
C GLY A 93 -0.41 10.81 -9.77
N ALA A 94 -0.33 9.61 -10.32
CA ALA A 94 -0.77 9.33 -11.68
C ALA A 94 -2.28 9.60 -11.88
N ALA A 95 -3.08 9.47 -10.83
CA ALA A 95 -4.52 9.75 -10.88
C ALA A 95 -4.82 11.23 -11.19
N GLU A 96 -3.96 12.16 -10.80
CA GLU A 96 -4.14 13.59 -11.08
C GLU A 96 -4.05 13.90 -12.58
N HIS A 97 -3.20 13.17 -13.28
CA HIS A 97 -2.95 13.32 -14.73
C HIS A 97 -3.73 12.32 -15.57
N ALA A 98 -4.58 11.51 -14.95
CA ALA A 98 -5.39 10.54 -15.66
C ALA A 98 -6.44 11.23 -16.56
N PRO A 99 -6.79 10.65 -17.72
CA PRO A 99 -7.93 11.11 -18.51
C PRO A 99 -9.21 11.17 -17.67
N GLU A 100 -10.07 12.17 -17.93
CA GLU A 100 -11.30 12.41 -17.15
C GLU A 100 -12.17 11.14 -16.99
N LYS A 101 -12.26 10.32 -18.03
CA LYS A 101 -13.01 9.05 -18.01
C LYS A 101 -12.51 8.02 -16.98
N LEU A 102 -11.28 8.18 -16.47
CA LEU A 102 -10.66 7.31 -15.46
C LEU A 102 -10.68 7.92 -14.06
N LYS A 103 -11.08 9.19 -13.96
CA LYS A 103 -11.20 9.87 -12.67
C LYS A 103 -12.50 9.50 -11.97
N ARG A 104 -12.46 9.54 -10.65
CA ARG A 104 -13.66 9.35 -9.83
C ARG A 104 -14.64 10.49 -10.07
N ILE A 105 -15.90 10.15 -10.32
CA ILE A 105 -17.01 11.10 -10.45
C ILE A 105 -17.82 11.07 -9.16
N CYS A 106 -18.12 12.24 -8.62
CA CYS A 106 -18.97 12.41 -7.45
C CYS A 106 -20.17 13.28 -7.85
N LEU A 107 -21.32 12.98 -7.28
CA LEU A 107 -22.45 13.93 -7.28
C LEU A 107 -22.13 15.00 -6.24
N THR A 108 -22.33 16.25 -6.65
CA THR A 108 -22.28 17.41 -5.76
C THR A 108 -23.59 18.17 -5.85
N GLU A 109 -23.98 18.82 -4.77
CA GLU A 109 -25.10 19.76 -4.77
C GLU A 109 -24.58 21.19 -4.73
N GLN A 110 -25.29 22.07 -5.38
CA GLN A 110 -25.11 23.51 -5.23
C GLN A 110 -26.37 24.06 -4.55
N HIS A 111 -26.19 24.67 -3.41
CA HIS A 111 -27.28 25.32 -2.68
C HIS A 111 -27.21 26.83 -2.86
N MET A 112 -28.36 27.43 -3.20
CA MET A 112 -28.45 28.86 -3.39
C MET A 112 -29.73 29.36 -2.72
N ASP A 113 -29.60 30.26 -1.76
CA ASP A 113 -30.72 30.94 -1.15
C ASP A 113 -31.07 32.18 -1.99
N ILE A 114 -32.34 32.29 -2.41
CA ILE A 114 -32.82 33.39 -3.23
C ILE A 114 -33.91 34.15 -2.45
N LEU A 115 -33.68 35.44 -2.24
CA LEU A 115 -34.62 36.33 -1.59
C LEU A 115 -35.57 36.93 -2.62
N GLY A 116 -36.89 36.68 -2.44
CA GLY A 116 -37.98 37.28 -3.21
C GLY A 116 -38.23 36.66 -4.58
N PRO A 117 -39.22 37.15 -5.31
CA PRO A 117 -39.43 36.69 -6.66
C PRO A 117 -38.33 37.22 -7.58
N VAL A 118 -37.57 36.32 -8.17
CA VAL A 118 -36.53 36.63 -9.17
C VAL A 118 -36.99 36.05 -10.50
N PRO A 119 -37.50 36.88 -11.44
CA PRO A 119 -37.82 36.44 -12.79
C PRO A 119 -36.54 36.07 -13.52
N ASP A 120 -36.59 35.03 -14.35
CA ASP A 120 -35.52 34.60 -15.25
C ASP A 120 -34.21 34.17 -14.51
N LEU A 121 -34.33 33.38 -13.44
CA LEU A 121 -33.18 32.76 -12.79
C LEU A 121 -32.73 31.53 -13.60
N TYR A 122 -31.47 31.54 -14.00
CA TYR A 122 -30.79 30.39 -14.61
C TYR A 122 -29.62 29.98 -13.74
N VAL A 123 -29.50 28.66 -13.48
CA VAL A 123 -28.34 28.05 -12.82
C VAL A 123 -27.61 27.23 -13.87
N ASN A 124 -26.38 27.59 -14.16
CA ASN A 124 -25.51 26.90 -15.13
C ASN A 124 -24.67 25.82 -14.43
#